data_99713a19ec85223ccd61950050ffa08e
#
_entry.id   99713a19ec85223ccd61950050ffa08e
#
_cell.length_a   1.000
_cell.length_b   1.000
_cell.length_c   1.000
_cell.angle_alpha   90.00
_cell.angle_beta   90.00
_cell.angle_gamma   90.00
#
_symmetry.space_group_name_H-M   'P 1'
#
loop_
_entity.id
_entity.type
_entity.pdbx_description
1 polymer ?
#
loop_
_entity_poly.entity_id
_entity_poly.type
_entity_poly.pdbx_seq_one_letter_code
_entity_poly.pdbx_strand_id
1 'polypeptide(L)'
;MAGHSQFKNIMHRKGRQDAQKSKLFSKLAREITVSAKMGQPDPNMNARLRAAIISARQENMSKDSIERAVKKAIGGESENYDEIRYEGYGPGGVAVIVEALTDNRNRAASDIRSYFTKAGGNLGETGSVAFMFDRTGVIEYDAKVASDEAMLEAAIEAGTDDVSSSENGHEIYASPETFREVAKALETKFGEARKAALTWKPHSTLPVDDETGEKLLKLTDLLNEHDDVQNVYANFEVSDALVAKMGG
;
A
#
# COMPACT_ATOMS: atom_id res chain seq x y z
N MET A 1 -18.87 -1.36 -0.76
CA MET A 1 -17.48 -0.89 -0.69
C MET A 1 -16.51 -1.96 -1.22
N ALA A 2 -16.75 -2.41 -2.46
CA ALA A 2 -15.98 -3.50 -3.08
C ALA A 2 -14.68 -3.06 -3.78
N GLY A 3 -14.56 -1.80 -4.21
CA GLY A 3 -13.50 -1.38 -5.13
C GLY A 3 -12.07 -1.48 -4.61
N HIS A 4 -11.81 -1.16 -3.35
CA HIS A 4 -10.44 -1.20 -2.79
C HIS A 4 -9.97 -2.65 -2.55
N SER A 5 -10.89 -3.52 -2.14
CA SER A 5 -10.69 -4.96 -1.97
C SER A 5 -10.49 -5.69 -3.31
N GLN A 6 -11.24 -5.29 -4.36
CA GLN A 6 -11.09 -5.86 -5.71
C GLN A 6 -9.73 -5.54 -6.32
N PHE A 7 -9.28 -4.29 -6.22
CA PHE A 7 -7.97 -3.85 -6.71
C PHE A 7 -6.82 -4.64 -6.08
N LYS A 8 -6.85 -4.84 -4.76
CA LYS A 8 -5.87 -5.68 -4.04
C LYS A 8 -5.88 -7.13 -4.53
N ASN A 9 -7.07 -7.72 -4.74
CA ASN A 9 -7.18 -9.12 -5.16
C ASN A 9 -6.62 -9.36 -6.56
N ILE A 10 -6.75 -8.39 -7.49
CA ILE A 10 -6.17 -8.46 -8.83
C ILE A 10 -4.64 -8.43 -8.76
N MET A 11 -4.09 -7.55 -7.93
CA MET A 11 -2.64 -7.38 -7.77
C MET A 11 -1.94 -8.62 -7.20
N HIS A 12 -2.60 -9.39 -6.33
CA HIS A 12 -2.01 -10.56 -5.69
C HIS A 12 -2.05 -11.86 -6.53
N ARG A 13 -2.79 -11.90 -7.64
CA ARG A 13 -3.03 -13.14 -8.40
C ARG A 13 -2.10 -13.41 -9.57
N LYS A 14 -1.28 -12.47 -10.02
CA LYS A 14 -0.49 -12.64 -11.25
C LYS A 14 0.86 -13.33 -11.00
N GLY A 15 0.95 -14.61 -11.41
CA GLY A 15 2.15 -15.43 -11.30
C GLY A 15 3.29 -15.08 -12.26
N ARG A 16 4.27 -14.35 -11.73
CA ARG A 16 5.67 -14.36 -12.19
C ARG A 16 6.54 -14.39 -10.92
N GLN A 17 6.65 -15.57 -10.32
CA GLN A 17 6.94 -15.69 -8.90
C GLN A 17 8.33 -15.23 -8.45
N ASP A 18 9.43 -15.48 -9.19
CA ASP A 18 10.76 -15.24 -8.62
C ASP A 18 11.30 -13.82 -8.86
N ALA A 19 11.15 -13.26 -10.07
CA ALA A 19 11.63 -11.90 -10.35
C ALA A 19 10.77 -10.84 -9.63
N GLN A 20 9.46 -11.04 -9.53
CA GLN A 20 8.56 -10.17 -8.79
C GLN A 20 8.84 -10.24 -7.29
N LYS A 21 9.14 -11.44 -6.76
CA LYS A 21 9.50 -11.61 -5.35
C LYS A 21 10.81 -10.91 -5.00
N SER A 22 11.81 -10.96 -5.88
CA SER A 22 13.07 -10.23 -5.70
C SER A 22 12.85 -8.71 -5.66
N LYS A 23 12.04 -8.17 -6.58
CA LYS A 23 11.67 -6.73 -6.59
C LYS A 23 10.90 -6.33 -5.33
N LEU A 24 9.91 -7.13 -4.95
CA LEU A 24 9.15 -6.89 -3.73
C LEU A 24 10.06 -6.85 -2.49
N PHE A 25 10.98 -7.81 -2.38
CA PHE A 25 11.96 -7.83 -1.29
C PHE A 25 12.88 -6.61 -1.30
N SER A 26 13.30 -6.13 -2.45
CA SER A 26 14.09 -4.91 -2.58
C SER A 26 13.33 -3.67 -2.10
N LYS A 27 12.04 -3.55 -2.44
CA LYS A 27 11.17 -2.47 -1.97
C LYS A 27 10.96 -2.52 -0.46
N LEU A 28 10.64 -3.70 0.08
CA LEU A 28 10.47 -3.91 1.52
C LEU A 28 11.76 -3.61 2.29
N ALA A 29 12.91 -4.04 1.79
CA ALA A 29 14.20 -3.74 2.41
C ALA A 29 14.51 -2.23 2.38
N ARG A 30 14.17 -1.53 1.29
CA ARG A 30 14.30 -0.07 1.17
C ARG A 30 13.41 0.64 2.18
N GLU A 31 12.13 0.25 2.28
CA GLU A 31 11.20 0.82 3.26
C GLU A 31 11.69 0.62 4.71
N ILE A 32 12.18 -0.58 5.05
CA ILE A 32 12.79 -0.85 6.36
C ILE A 32 13.98 0.06 6.61
N THR A 33 14.89 0.19 5.65
CA THR A 33 16.10 1.02 5.76
C THR A 33 15.74 2.49 5.95
N VAL A 34 14.82 3.02 5.13
CA VAL A 34 14.37 4.42 5.21
C VAL A 34 13.66 4.69 6.54
N SER A 35 12.74 3.82 6.93
CA SER A 35 12.02 3.95 8.20
C SER A 35 12.95 3.95 9.40
N ALA A 36 13.96 3.07 9.41
CA ALA A 36 14.96 3.02 10.48
C ALA A 36 15.87 4.25 10.50
N LYS A 37 16.18 4.82 9.30
CA LYS A 37 17.04 6.02 9.17
C LYS A 37 16.33 7.30 9.56
N MET A 38 15.05 7.45 9.20
CA MET A 38 14.26 8.65 9.49
C MET A 38 13.70 8.69 10.90
N GLY A 39 13.71 7.56 11.60
CA GLY A 39 13.22 7.43 12.97
C GLY A 39 14.21 6.71 13.87
N GLN A 40 13.69 6.03 14.88
CA GLN A 40 14.47 5.15 15.75
C GLN A 40 14.66 3.78 15.05
N PRO A 41 15.86 3.16 15.11
CA PRO A 41 16.09 1.83 14.54
C PRO A 41 15.51 0.68 15.40
N ASP A 42 14.66 1.00 16.35
CA ASP A 42 13.92 0.06 17.20
C ASP A 42 12.43 0.05 16.79
N PRO A 43 11.89 -1.10 16.33
CA PRO A 43 10.48 -1.18 15.93
C PRO A 43 9.49 -0.93 17.08
N ASN A 44 9.91 -1.06 18.34
CA ASN A 44 9.06 -0.71 19.49
C ASN A 44 8.85 0.80 19.62
N MET A 45 9.84 1.59 19.19
CA MET A 45 9.82 3.05 19.25
C MET A 45 9.45 3.70 17.91
N ASN A 46 9.41 2.92 16.82
CA ASN A 46 9.18 3.40 15.47
C ASN A 46 8.05 2.61 14.80
N ALA A 47 6.85 3.19 14.80
CA ALA A 47 5.65 2.54 14.25
C ALA A 47 5.76 2.25 12.74
N ARG A 48 6.41 3.13 11.96
CA ARG A 48 6.66 2.93 10.53
C ARG A 48 7.59 1.74 10.29
N LEU A 49 8.69 1.66 11.04
CA LEU A 49 9.61 0.52 10.97
C LEU A 49 8.92 -0.78 11.35
N ARG A 50 8.09 -0.77 12.41
CA ARG A 50 7.30 -1.92 12.80
C ARG A 50 6.39 -2.39 11.68
N ALA A 51 5.62 -1.48 11.05
CA ALA A 51 4.74 -1.79 9.94
C ALA A 51 5.52 -2.39 8.74
N ALA A 52 6.67 -1.81 8.39
CA ALA A 52 7.52 -2.33 7.33
C ALA A 52 8.05 -3.74 7.63
N ILE A 53 8.43 -4.02 8.86
CA ILE A 53 8.87 -5.35 9.30
C ILE A 53 7.73 -6.37 9.25
N ILE A 54 6.52 -5.99 9.70
CA ILE A 54 5.33 -6.84 9.61
C ILE A 54 5.08 -7.21 8.15
N SER A 55 5.02 -6.22 7.25
CA SER A 55 4.83 -6.46 5.81
C SER A 55 5.90 -7.38 5.22
N ALA A 56 7.17 -7.19 5.61
CA ALA A 56 8.26 -8.04 5.14
C ALA A 56 8.14 -9.50 5.62
N ARG A 57 7.69 -9.72 6.86
CA ARG A 57 7.44 -11.07 7.41
C ARG A 57 6.29 -11.75 6.69
N GLN A 58 5.21 -11.04 6.39
CA GLN A 58 4.06 -11.57 5.66
C GLN A 58 4.44 -12.06 4.25
N GLU A 59 5.41 -11.38 3.62
CA GLU A 59 5.97 -11.79 2.34
C GLU A 59 7.09 -12.85 2.46
N ASN A 60 7.27 -13.42 3.65
CA ASN A 60 8.28 -14.43 3.96
C ASN A 60 9.74 -13.95 3.76
N MET A 61 10.02 -12.67 4.00
CA MET A 61 11.39 -12.17 4.06
C MET A 61 12.09 -12.75 5.30
N SER A 62 13.31 -13.28 5.13
CA SER A 62 14.06 -13.86 6.23
C SER A 62 14.42 -12.82 7.30
N LYS A 63 14.46 -13.27 8.56
CA LYS A 63 14.90 -12.43 9.69
C LYS A 63 16.24 -11.76 9.44
N ASP A 64 17.20 -12.51 8.89
CA ASP A 64 18.53 -11.98 8.56
C ASP A 64 18.50 -10.86 7.52
N SER A 65 17.58 -10.93 6.54
CA SER A 65 17.39 -9.88 5.54
C SER A 65 16.78 -8.62 6.14
N ILE A 66 15.81 -8.78 7.04
CA ILE A 66 15.20 -7.67 7.79
C ILE A 66 16.26 -6.98 8.67
N GLU A 67 17.02 -7.77 9.46
CA GLU A 67 18.07 -7.21 10.31
C GLU A 67 19.17 -6.49 9.51
N ARG A 68 19.57 -7.03 8.35
CA ARG A 68 20.52 -6.37 7.46
C ARG A 68 20.00 -5.03 6.95
N ALA A 69 18.70 -4.94 6.60
CA ALA A 69 18.11 -3.68 6.16
C ALA A 69 18.11 -2.63 7.28
N VAL A 70 17.80 -3.02 8.53
CA VAL A 70 17.88 -2.12 9.69
C VAL A 70 19.32 -1.70 9.96
N LYS A 71 20.29 -2.63 9.93
CA LYS A 71 21.72 -2.33 10.15
C LYS A 71 22.29 -1.39 9.09
N LYS A 72 21.87 -1.52 7.82
CA LYS A 72 22.27 -0.61 6.73
C LYS A 72 21.90 0.84 7.03
N ALA A 73 20.77 1.07 7.70
CA ALA A 73 20.37 2.42 8.11
C ALA A 73 21.29 3.05 9.15
N ILE A 74 21.81 2.23 10.09
CA ILE A 74 22.66 2.69 11.21
C ILE A 74 24.11 2.89 10.77
N GLY A 75 24.60 2.06 9.83
CA GLY A 75 26.02 2.04 9.41
C GLY A 75 26.49 3.22 8.55
N GLY A 76 25.62 4.16 8.22
CA GLY A 76 25.96 5.33 7.39
C GLY A 76 26.19 5.02 5.90
N GLU A 77 26.14 3.77 5.47
CA GLU A 77 26.30 3.32 4.08
C GLU A 77 24.98 3.34 3.29
N SER A 78 23.90 3.79 3.91
CA SER A 78 22.60 3.83 3.22
C SER A 78 22.53 5.02 2.26
N GLU A 79 22.13 4.74 1.04
CA GLU A 79 21.73 5.75 0.06
C GLU A 79 20.71 6.70 0.67
N ASN A 80 20.74 7.96 0.26
CA ASN A 80 19.72 8.91 0.63
C ASN A 80 18.54 8.73 -0.33
N TYR A 81 17.40 8.35 0.22
CA TYR A 81 16.15 8.27 -0.53
C TYR A 81 15.27 9.47 -0.22
N ASP A 82 14.75 10.08 -1.28
CA ASP A 82 13.70 11.08 -1.19
C ASP A 82 12.33 10.39 -1.22
N GLU A 83 11.45 10.76 -0.30
CA GLU A 83 10.03 10.41 -0.35
C GLU A 83 9.31 11.38 -1.26
N ILE A 84 8.69 10.87 -2.31
CA ILE A 84 7.97 11.69 -3.28
C ILE A 84 6.60 11.09 -3.52
N ARG A 85 5.57 11.95 -3.46
CA ARG A 85 4.24 11.63 -3.91
C ARG A 85 3.99 12.23 -5.27
N TYR A 86 3.67 11.41 -6.24
CA TYR A 86 3.23 11.80 -7.55
C TYR A 86 1.72 11.65 -7.65
N GLU A 87 1.07 12.57 -8.33
CA GLU A 87 -0.36 12.63 -8.49
C GLU A 87 -0.72 12.83 -9.96
N GLY A 88 -1.76 12.18 -10.43
CA GLY A 88 -2.16 12.30 -11.82
C GLY A 88 -3.50 11.66 -12.12
N TYR A 89 -3.93 11.82 -13.35
CA TYR A 89 -5.14 11.23 -13.89
C TYR A 89 -4.78 10.14 -14.89
N GLY A 90 -5.28 8.94 -14.66
CA GLY A 90 -5.27 7.84 -15.62
C GLY A 90 -6.37 7.99 -16.66
N PRO A 91 -6.47 7.03 -17.61
CA PRO A 91 -7.57 6.94 -18.55
C PRO A 91 -8.94 7.05 -17.86
N GLY A 92 -9.90 7.67 -18.52
CA GLY A 92 -11.25 7.86 -17.96
C GLY A 92 -11.35 8.87 -16.82
N GLY A 93 -10.30 9.67 -16.54
CA GLY A 93 -10.29 10.66 -15.47
C GLY A 93 -10.09 10.05 -14.07
N VAL A 94 -9.59 8.83 -13.99
CA VAL A 94 -9.30 8.12 -12.73
C VAL A 94 -8.16 8.81 -12.02
N ALA A 95 -8.37 9.18 -10.75
CA ALA A 95 -7.34 9.74 -9.89
C ALA A 95 -6.36 8.66 -9.43
N VAL A 96 -5.06 8.94 -9.54
CA VAL A 96 -3.99 8.02 -9.16
C VAL A 96 -2.96 8.75 -8.30
N ILE A 97 -2.66 8.17 -7.13
CA ILE A 97 -1.57 8.59 -6.25
C ILE A 97 -0.47 7.52 -6.30
N VAL A 98 0.78 7.96 -6.44
CA VAL A 98 1.96 7.09 -6.46
C VAL A 98 2.93 7.57 -5.38
N GLU A 99 3.24 6.72 -4.41
CA GLU A 99 4.26 6.97 -3.41
C GLU A 99 5.57 6.30 -3.83
N ALA A 100 6.65 7.04 -3.84
CA ALA A 100 7.97 6.55 -4.26
C ALA A 100 9.06 6.89 -3.24
N LEU A 101 10.04 5.99 -3.14
CA LEU A 101 11.32 6.20 -2.48
C LEU A 101 12.40 6.11 -3.54
N THR A 102 13.02 7.23 -3.86
CA THR A 102 13.98 7.31 -4.96
C THR A 102 15.28 7.99 -4.53
N ASP A 103 16.40 7.51 -5.05
CA ASP A 103 17.70 8.16 -4.99
C ASP A 103 17.91 9.19 -6.12
N ASN A 104 16.95 9.21 -7.10
CA ASN A 104 17.02 10.11 -8.25
C ASN A 104 15.60 10.60 -8.65
N ARG A 105 15.24 11.79 -8.14
CA ARG A 105 13.93 12.43 -8.38
C ARG A 105 13.61 12.63 -9.87
N ASN A 106 14.62 13.00 -10.67
CA ASN A 106 14.41 13.30 -12.09
C ASN A 106 14.12 12.03 -12.90
N ARG A 107 14.85 10.94 -12.62
CA ARG A 107 14.62 9.63 -13.22
C ARG A 107 13.21 9.14 -12.88
N ALA A 108 12.87 9.06 -11.60
CA ALA A 108 11.55 8.60 -11.15
C ALA A 108 10.40 9.42 -11.75
N ALA A 109 10.51 10.76 -11.75
CA ALA A 109 9.50 11.64 -12.34
C ALA A 109 9.34 11.41 -13.86
N SER A 110 10.45 11.20 -14.59
CA SER A 110 10.44 10.95 -16.03
C SER A 110 9.76 9.62 -16.35
N ASP A 111 10.11 8.57 -15.62
CA ASP A 111 9.58 7.22 -15.85
C ASP A 111 8.08 7.17 -15.52
N ILE A 112 7.67 7.69 -14.36
CA ILE A 112 6.27 7.73 -13.94
C ILE A 112 5.44 8.55 -14.94
N ARG A 113 5.93 9.74 -15.38
CA ARG A 113 5.25 10.53 -16.42
C ARG A 113 5.08 9.76 -17.71
N SER A 114 6.11 9.02 -18.14
CA SER A 114 6.05 8.17 -19.33
C SER A 114 4.97 7.10 -19.21
N TYR A 115 4.82 6.46 -18.04
CA TYR A 115 3.79 5.44 -17.83
C TYR A 115 2.39 6.02 -17.91
N PHE A 116 2.13 7.16 -17.27
CA PHE A 116 0.85 7.86 -17.39
C PHE A 116 0.53 8.20 -18.85
N THR A 117 1.48 8.81 -19.55
CA THR A 117 1.29 9.21 -20.96
C THR A 117 1.02 8.02 -21.87
N LYS A 118 1.76 6.91 -21.73
CA LYS A 118 1.56 5.68 -22.52
C LYS A 118 0.20 5.03 -22.26
N ALA A 119 -0.33 5.18 -21.07
CA ALA A 119 -1.66 4.69 -20.73
C ALA A 119 -2.80 5.59 -21.22
N GLY A 120 -2.48 6.79 -21.73
CA GLY A 120 -3.47 7.80 -22.13
C GLY A 120 -3.94 8.68 -20.97
N GLY A 121 -3.14 8.74 -19.90
CA GLY A 121 -3.33 9.61 -18.76
C GLY A 121 -2.35 10.80 -18.74
N ASN A 122 -2.31 11.51 -17.63
CA ASN A 122 -1.43 12.66 -17.43
C ASN A 122 -0.97 12.76 -15.98
N LEU A 123 0.34 12.95 -15.78
CA LEU A 123 0.90 13.27 -14.49
C LEU A 123 0.66 14.75 -14.19
N GLY A 124 -0.01 15.04 -13.08
CA GLY A 124 -0.32 16.39 -12.60
C GLY A 124 0.73 16.94 -11.64
N GLU A 125 0.39 18.06 -11.02
CA GLU A 125 1.14 18.63 -9.91
C GLU A 125 0.73 18.00 -8.57
N THR A 126 1.55 18.15 -7.55
CA THR A 126 1.21 17.72 -6.18
C THR A 126 -0.06 18.43 -5.70
N GLY A 127 -1.02 17.67 -5.19
CA GLY A 127 -2.33 18.17 -4.76
C GLY A 127 -3.42 18.10 -5.84
N SER A 128 -3.08 17.66 -7.06
CA SER A 128 -4.05 17.60 -8.17
C SER A 128 -5.15 16.56 -7.97
N VAL A 129 -4.91 15.49 -7.20
CA VAL A 129 -5.89 14.43 -6.93
C VAL A 129 -6.03 14.05 -5.46
N ALA A 130 -5.11 14.48 -4.59
CA ALA A 130 -5.10 14.10 -3.17
C ALA A 130 -6.40 14.46 -2.44
N PHE A 131 -7.10 15.51 -2.87
CA PHE A 131 -8.40 15.92 -2.30
C PHE A 131 -9.54 14.91 -2.56
N MET A 132 -9.32 13.93 -3.43
CA MET A 132 -10.28 12.85 -3.71
C MET A 132 -10.07 11.63 -2.80
N PHE A 133 -9.11 11.70 -1.88
CA PHE A 133 -8.72 10.61 -0.98
C PHE A 133 -8.59 11.11 0.44
N ASP A 134 -8.88 10.23 1.41
CA ASP A 134 -8.53 10.43 2.80
C ASP A 134 -7.21 9.72 3.12
N ARG A 135 -6.34 10.39 3.86
CA ARG A 135 -5.21 9.73 4.50
C ARG A 135 -5.73 9.00 5.74
N THR A 136 -5.65 7.68 5.78
CA THR A 136 -6.21 6.87 6.86
C THR A 136 -5.26 5.73 7.24
N GLY A 137 -5.34 5.27 8.48
CA GLY A 137 -4.70 4.03 8.92
C GLY A 137 -5.57 2.84 8.54
N VAL A 138 -4.97 1.79 7.98
CA VAL A 138 -5.63 0.49 7.76
C VAL A 138 -4.93 -0.59 8.57
N ILE A 139 -5.72 -1.40 9.29
CA ILE A 139 -5.26 -2.56 10.04
C ILE A 139 -6.02 -3.77 9.50
N GLU A 140 -5.29 -4.78 9.05
CA GLU A 140 -5.88 -5.97 8.44
C GLU A 140 -5.60 -7.21 9.29
N TYR A 141 -6.65 -7.98 9.56
CA TYR A 141 -6.58 -9.29 10.21
C TYR A 141 -7.19 -10.37 9.31
N ASP A 142 -6.71 -11.61 9.45
CA ASP A 142 -7.36 -12.74 8.80
C ASP A 142 -8.73 -13.01 9.39
N ALA A 143 -9.69 -13.47 8.58
CA ALA A 143 -11.07 -13.76 9.02
C ALA A 143 -11.15 -14.77 10.19
N LYS A 144 -10.15 -15.63 10.32
CA LYS A 144 -10.09 -16.65 11.38
C LYS A 144 -9.69 -16.13 12.75
N VAL A 145 -9.23 -14.88 12.84
CA VAL A 145 -8.72 -14.29 14.10
C VAL A 145 -9.85 -14.01 15.07
N ALA A 146 -11.01 -13.59 14.58
CA ALA A 146 -12.19 -13.30 15.38
C ALA A 146 -13.46 -13.47 14.54
N SER A 147 -14.64 -13.54 15.18
CA SER A 147 -15.90 -13.34 14.48
C SER A 147 -16.10 -11.86 14.10
N ASP A 148 -16.98 -11.60 13.13
CA ASP A 148 -17.28 -10.23 12.69
C ASP A 148 -17.77 -9.36 13.86
N GLU A 149 -18.63 -9.92 14.74
CA GLU A 149 -19.14 -9.24 15.94
C GLU A 149 -18.01 -8.92 16.93
N ALA A 150 -17.13 -9.89 17.20
CA ALA A 150 -16.03 -9.70 18.16
C ALA A 150 -15.01 -8.68 17.65
N MET A 151 -14.76 -8.66 16.33
CA MET A 151 -13.89 -7.67 15.71
C MET A 151 -14.52 -6.28 15.75
N LEU A 152 -15.80 -6.16 15.41
CA LEU A 152 -16.55 -4.90 15.46
C LEU A 152 -16.57 -4.32 16.88
N GLU A 153 -16.86 -5.12 17.88
CA GLU A 153 -16.87 -4.69 19.30
C GLU A 153 -15.51 -4.16 19.73
N ALA A 154 -14.45 -4.91 19.43
CA ALA A 154 -13.07 -4.50 19.75
C ALA A 154 -12.64 -3.23 19.02
N ALA A 155 -13.05 -3.07 17.78
CA ALA A 155 -12.75 -1.90 16.99
C ALA A 155 -13.47 -0.65 17.54
N ILE A 156 -14.74 -0.77 17.94
CA ILE A 156 -15.48 0.31 18.59
C ILE A 156 -14.80 0.71 19.91
N GLU A 157 -14.42 -0.28 20.74
CA GLU A 157 -13.68 -0.02 21.99
C GLU A 157 -12.35 0.68 21.75
N ALA A 158 -11.66 0.36 20.66
CA ALA A 158 -10.40 0.97 20.27
C ALA A 158 -10.54 2.38 19.67
N GLY A 159 -11.77 2.82 19.34
CA GLY A 159 -12.04 4.16 18.78
C GLY A 159 -11.73 4.26 17.29
N THR A 160 -12.13 3.24 16.51
CA THR A 160 -11.94 3.21 15.05
C THR A 160 -13.01 4.02 14.32
N ASP A 161 -12.69 4.47 13.10
CA ASP A 161 -13.63 5.22 12.26
C ASP A 161 -14.57 4.29 11.47
N ASP A 162 -14.06 3.12 11.04
CA ASP A 162 -14.82 2.17 10.21
C ASP A 162 -14.25 0.75 10.33
N VAL A 163 -15.10 -0.26 10.16
CA VAL A 163 -14.74 -1.69 10.16
C VAL A 163 -15.47 -2.40 9.03
N SER A 164 -14.74 -3.15 8.23
CA SER A 164 -15.28 -3.99 7.19
C SER A 164 -14.81 -5.43 7.38
N SER A 165 -15.75 -6.36 7.53
CA SER A 165 -15.48 -7.78 7.64
C SER A 165 -15.98 -8.52 6.41
N SER A 166 -15.20 -9.51 5.95
CA SER A 166 -15.52 -10.35 4.79
C SER A 166 -14.87 -11.73 4.93
N GLU A 167 -15.13 -12.62 3.99
CA GLU A 167 -14.46 -13.93 3.91
C GLU A 167 -12.92 -13.82 3.79
N ASN A 168 -12.41 -12.68 3.32
CA ASN A 168 -10.98 -12.41 3.13
C ASN A 168 -10.29 -11.85 4.39
N GLY A 169 -11.05 -11.45 5.40
CA GLY A 169 -10.55 -10.88 6.63
C GLY A 169 -11.30 -9.64 7.10
N HIS A 170 -10.72 -8.99 8.10
CA HIS A 170 -11.22 -7.77 8.70
C HIS A 170 -10.31 -6.62 8.31
N GLU A 171 -10.89 -5.52 7.82
CA GLU A 171 -10.22 -4.25 7.56
C GLU A 171 -10.76 -3.20 8.53
N ILE A 172 -9.89 -2.66 9.36
CA ILE A 172 -10.21 -1.65 10.35
C ILE A 172 -9.54 -0.34 9.94
N TYR A 173 -10.31 0.75 9.97
CA TYR A 173 -9.85 2.07 9.57
C TYR A 173 -9.83 3.02 10.76
N ALA A 174 -8.78 3.82 10.85
CA ALA A 174 -8.61 4.82 11.89
C ALA A 174 -7.97 6.08 11.32
N SER A 175 -8.25 7.24 11.91
CA SER A 175 -7.59 8.48 11.53
C SER A 175 -6.06 8.36 11.73
N PRO A 176 -5.24 9.10 10.98
CA PRO A 176 -3.79 9.09 11.17
C PRO A 176 -3.36 9.40 12.61
N GLU A 177 -4.13 10.24 13.31
CA GLU A 177 -3.89 10.67 14.69
C GLU A 177 -4.09 9.54 15.69
N THR A 178 -5.15 8.74 15.53
CA THR A 178 -5.51 7.64 16.44
C THR A 178 -4.94 6.28 16.03
N PHE A 179 -4.47 6.15 14.80
CA PHE A 179 -4.02 4.90 14.19
C PHE A 179 -3.08 4.08 15.08
N ARG A 180 -2.10 4.74 15.72
CA ARG A 180 -1.12 4.05 16.56
C ARG A 180 -1.77 3.42 17.79
N GLU A 181 -2.69 4.14 18.42
CA GLU A 181 -3.38 3.69 19.64
C GLU A 181 -4.34 2.54 19.31
N VAL A 182 -5.10 2.69 18.24
CA VAL A 182 -5.99 1.65 17.71
C VAL A 182 -5.23 0.37 17.36
N ALA A 183 -4.13 0.48 16.59
CA ALA A 183 -3.32 -0.67 16.22
C ALA A 183 -2.77 -1.40 17.45
N LYS A 184 -2.31 -0.66 18.47
CA LYS A 184 -1.80 -1.26 19.70
C LYS A 184 -2.91 -1.93 20.52
N ALA A 185 -4.10 -1.35 20.59
CA ALA A 185 -5.23 -1.93 21.31
C ALA A 185 -5.67 -3.27 20.66
N LEU A 186 -5.81 -3.29 19.34
CA LEU A 186 -6.16 -4.49 18.58
C LEU A 186 -5.05 -5.55 18.65
N GLU A 187 -3.78 -5.17 18.55
CA GLU A 187 -2.65 -6.08 18.70
C GLU A 187 -2.63 -6.76 20.08
N THR A 188 -3.00 -6.03 21.13
CA THR A 188 -3.09 -6.60 22.51
C THR A 188 -4.19 -7.65 22.60
N LYS A 189 -5.31 -7.47 21.89
CA LYS A 189 -6.48 -8.38 21.94
C LYS A 189 -6.35 -9.56 20.98
N PHE A 190 -5.83 -9.35 19.78
CA PHE A 190 -5.82 -10.31 18.67
C PHE A 190 -4.44 -10.74 18.20
N GLY A 191 -3.38 -10.17 18.76
CA GLY A 191 -2.01 -10.41 18.28
C GLY A 191 -1.62 -9.53 17.09
N GLU A 192 -0.47 -9.84 16.48
CA GLU A 192 0.10 -9.08 15.37
C GLU A 192 -0.87 -9.08 14.16
N ALA A 193 -1.19 -7.90 13.65
CA ALA A 193 -2.01 -7.73 12.46
C ALA A 193 -1.27 -8.22 11.20
N ARG A 194 -2.01 -8.68 10.21
CA ARG A 194 -1.46 -9.00 8.89
C ARG A 194 -0.86 -7.77 8.21
N LYS A 195 -1.48 -6.62 8.43
CA LYS A 195 -1.01 -5.32 7.94
C LYS A 195 -1.45 -4.21 8.89
N ALA A 196 -0.57 -3.24 9.10
CA ALA A 196 -0.92 -2.00 9.81
C ALA A 196 -0.11 -0.86 9.15
N ALA A 197 -0.77 -0.01 8.37
CA ALA A 197 -0.10 1.05 7.61
C ALA A 197 -1.02 2.24 7.34
N LEU A 198 -0.43 3.41 7.12
CA LEU A 198 -1.15 4.55 6.56
C LEU A 198 -1.37 4.32 5.06
N THR A 199 -2.57 4.63 4.58
CA THR A 199 -3.00 4.44 3.18
C THR A 199 -3.77 5.66 2.68
N TRP A 200 -4.08 5.68 1.39
CA TRP A 200 -4.99 6.64 0.77
C TRP A 200 -6.29 5.92 0.38
N LYS A 201 -7.37 6.24 1.07
CA LYS A 201 -8.71 5.67 0.82
C LYS A 201 -9.48 6.66 -0.05
N PRO A 202 -9.96 6.27 -1.26
CA PRO A 202 -10.75 7.17 -2.07
C PRO A 202 -12.11 7.46 -1.42
N HIS A 203 -12.59 8.70 -1.52
CA HIS A 203 -13.93 9.10 -1.06
C HIS A 203 -15.03 8.36 -1.84
N SER A 204 -14.80 8.15 -3.13
CA SER A 204 -15.68 7.40 -4.01
C SER A 204 -14.89 6.68 -5.09
N THR A 205 -15.41 5.55 -5.57
CA THR A 205 -14.89 4.84 -6.73
C THR A 205 -15.58 5.31 -8.01
N LEU A 206 -14.83 5.35 -9.10
CA LEU A 206 -15.30 5.66 -10.44
C LEU A 206 -15.44 4.35 -11.22
N PRO A 207 -16.66 3.90 -11.56
CA PRO A 207 -16.85 2.76 -12.44
C PRO A 207 -16.30 3.06 -13.84
N VAL A 208 -15.53 2.14 -14.40
CA VAL A 208 -14.96 2.27 -15.75
C VAL A 208 -15.38 1.10 -16.63
N ASP A 209 -15.44 1.34 -17.95
CA ASP A 209 -15.63 0.25 -18.90
C ASP A 209 -14.41 -0.68 -18.97
N ASP A 210 -14.58 -1.86 -19.56
CA ASP A 210 -13.54 -2.90 -19.59
C ASP A 210 -12.29 -2.44 -20.36
N GLU A 211 -12.43 -1.65 -21.43
CA GLU A 211 -11.29 -1.15 -22.20
C GLU A 211 -10.46 -0.16 -21.37
N THR A 212 -11.10 0.76 -20.71
CA THR A 212 -10.48 1.72 -19.79
C THR A 212 -9.86 0.97 -18.58
N GLY A 213 -10.58 0.00 -18.04
CA GLY A 213 -10.12 -0.85 -16.94
C GLY A 213 -8.83 -1.61 -17.29
N GLU A 214 -8.74 -2.21 -18.49
CA GLU A 214 -7.51 -2.89 -18.95
C GLU A 214 -6.32 -1.92 -19.04
N LYS A 215 -6.53 -0.68 -19.52
CA LYS A 215 -5.48 0.36 -19.59
C LYS A 215 -5.02 0.78 -18.19
N LEU A 216 -5.96 0.94 -17.26
CA LEU A 216 -5.68 1.30 -15.87
C LEU A 216 -4.92 0.20 -15.14
N LEU A 217 -5.32 -1.06 -15.31
CA LEU A 217 -4.63 -2.22 -14.72
C LEU A 217 -3.20 -2.33 -15.26
N LYS A 218 -2.97 -2.11 -16.57
CA LYS A 218 -1.62 -2.05 -17.14
C LYS A 218 -0.80 -0.90 -16.58
N LEU A 219 -1.40 0.27 -16.41
CA LEU A 219 -0.72 1.43 -15.80
C LEU A 219 -0.29 1.12 -14.36
N THR A 220 -1.19 0.57 -13.57
CA THR A 220 -0.90 0.22 -12.17
C THR A 220 0.15 -0.89 -12.06
N ASP A 221 0.12 -1.88 -12.97
CA ASP A 221 1.15 -2.92 -13.05
C ASP A 221 2.53 -2.29 -13.34
N LEU A 222 2.64 -1.43 -14.36
CA LEU A 222 3.90 -0.74 -14.71
C LEU A 222 4.42 0.11 -13.56
N LEU A 223 3.53 0.85 -12.88
CA LEU A 223 3.89 1.66 -11.70
C LEU A 223 4.39 0.76 -10.56
N ASN A 224 3.68 -0.33 -10.27
CA ASN A 224 4.08 -1.27 -9.23
C ASN A 224 5.34 -2.07 -9.58
N GLU A 225 5.67 -2.25 -10.84
CA GLU A 225 6.91 -2.88 -11.28
C GLU A 225 8.13 -1.92 -11.22
N HIS A 226 7.90 -0.61 -11.10
CA HIS A 226 8.99 0.36 -10.97
C HIS A 226 9.69 0.22 -9.62
N ASP A 227 11.02 0.17 -9.61
CA ASP A 227 11.79 -0.13 -8.40
C ASP A 227 11.64 0.93 -7.31
N ASP A 228 11.46 2.20 -7.69
CA ASP A 228 11.31 3.30 -6.73
C ASP A 228 9.88 3.46 -6.19
N VAL A 229 8.86 2.92 -6.86
CA VAL A 229 7.47 3.01 -6.44
C VAL A 229 7.20 2.05 -5.29
N GLN A 230 6.68 2.55 -4.18
CA GLN A 230 6.30 1.76 -3.01
C GLN A 230 4.82 1.39 -3.04
N ASN A 231 3.96 2.37 -3.28
CA ASN A 231 2.51 2.18 -3.28
C ASN A 231 1.87 2.93 -4.44
N VAL A 232 0.79 2.35 -4.96
CA VAL A 232 -0.10 2.96 -5.96
C VAL A 232 -1.53 2.90 -5.45
N TYR A 233 -2.21 4.03 -5.47
CA TYR A 233 -3.62 4.14 -5.06
C TYR A 233 -4.40 4.74 -6.21
N ALA A 234 -5.60 4.23 -6.45
CA ALA A 234 -6.47 4.72 -7.50
C ALA A 234 -7.94 4.59 -7.10
N ASN A 235 -8.79 5.43 -7.66
CA ASN A 235 -10.21 5.50 -7.31
C ASN A 235 -11.12 4.84 -8.35
N PHE A 236 -10.68 3.83 -9.09
CA PHE A 236 -11.51 3.16 -10.09
C PHE A 236 -12.08 1.82 -9.60
N GLU A 237 -13.17 1.44 -10.23
CA GLU A 237 -13.80 0.14 -10.06
C GLU A 237 -14.01 -0.51 -11.43
N VAL A 238 -13.64 -1.79 -11.55
CA VAL A 238 -13.78 -2.58 -12.77
C VAL A 238 -14.90 -3.62 -12.63
N SER A 239 -15.41 -4.10 -13.75
CA SER A 239 -16.43 -5.14 -13.76
C SER A 239 -15.90 -6.48 -13.21
N ASP A 240 -16.76 -7.26 -12.56
CA ASP A 240 -16.42 -8.62 -12.12
C ASP A 240 -15.95 -9.51 -13.28
N ALA A 241 -16.49 -9.28 -14.49
CA ALA A 241 -16.08 -9.98 -15.70
C ALA A 241 -14.61 -9.69 -16.06
N LEU A 242 -14.17 -8.43 -15.94
CA LEU A 242 -12.77 -8.07 -16.17
C LEU A 242 -11.85 -8.64 -15.09
N VAL A 243 -12.28 -8.62 -13.84
CA VAL A 243 -11.56 -9.26 -12.72
C VAL A 243 -11.35 -10.74 -12.99
N ALA A 244 -12.40 -11.46 -13.40
CA ALA A 244 -12.33 -12.88 -13.71
C ALA A 244 -11.40 -13.17 -14.91
N LYS A 245 -11.45 -12.34 -15.96
CA LYS A 245 -10.59 -12.46 -17.16
C LYS A 245 -9.11 -12.27 -16.84
N MET A 246 -8.77 -11.37 -15.94
CA MET A 246 -7.38 -11.06 -15.57
C MET A 246 -6.84 -11.93 -14.43
N GLY A 247 -7.70 -12.62 -13.70
CA GLY A 247 -7.35 -13.51 -12.59
C GLY A 247 -7.18 -14.98 -12.96
N GLY A 248 -7.36 -15.35 -14.26
CA GLY A 248 -7.21 -16.71 -14.79
C GLY A 248 -5.78 -17.04 -15.23
#